data_76f7df1f0288c8f10dd91e85820531cf
#
_entry.id   76f7df1f0288c8f10dd91e85820531cf
#
_cell.length_a   1.000
_cell.length_b   1.000
_cell.length_c   1.000
_cell.angle_alpha   90.00
_cell.angle_beta   90.00
_cell.angle_gamma   90.00
#
_symmetry.space_group_name_H-M   'P 1'
#
loop_
_entity.id
_entity.type
_entity.pdbx_description
1 polymer ?
#
loop_
_entity_poly.entity_id
_entity_poly.type
_entity_poly.pdbx_seq_one_letter_code
_entity_poly.pdbx_strand_id
1 'polypeptide(L)'
;MNFLIIGGDAAGMSAASRAKRHQPDLDVTVLEKTADVSYSACGMPYNIADPDRSIEDLVVRRAEVFRQKQGIDLLTGIEATSIDPAVKSVNTRDADGQARTFRYDTLLMAPGAAPLTPAIPGIDLPGVMVLKSLAHGRAIKQFIDQWAVRKTVIIGMGYIALEMCEALRERSIAVDMVKPRETFLPWMEARLAEQVKAEA
;
A
#
# COMPACT_ATOMS: atom_id res chain seq x y z
N MET A 1 10.21 27.48 8.01
CA MET A 1 10.86 26.45 7.15
C MET A 1 9.79 25.40 6.83
N ASN A 2 9.54 25.18 5.55
CA ASN A 2 8.49 24.28 5.08
C ASN A 2 9.09 22.92 4.68
N PHE A 3 8.71 21.87 5.37
CA PHE A 3 9.06 20.48 5.09
C PHE A 3 7.89 19.80 4.38
N LEU A 4 8.05 19.57 3.07
CA LEU A 4 7.04 18.91 2.23
C LEU A 4 7.37 17.42 2.10
N ILE A 5 6.37 16.57 2.23
CA ILE A 5 6.49 15.12 2.14
C ILE A 5 5.51 14.60 1.08
N ILE A 6 5.98 13.79 0.16
CA ILE A 6 5.14 13.08 -0.81
C ILE A 6 4.97 11.63 -0.34
N GLY A 7 3.73 11.25 0.00
CA GLY A 7 3.32 9.95 0.49
C GLY A 7 2.96 9.95 1.97
N GLY A 8 1.73 9.53 2.28
CA GLY A 8 1.09 9.59 3.61
C GLY A 8 0.99 8.23 4.33
N ASP A 9 1.79 7.23 3.93
CA ASP A 9 1.82 5.93 4.61
C ASP A 9 3.08 5.81 5.52
N ALA A 10 3.56 4.62 5.79
CA ALA A 10 4.54 4.31 6.83
C ALA A 10 5.75 5.25 6.86
N ALA A 11 6.45 5.43 5.75
CA ALA A 11 7.67 6.23 5.70
C ALA A 11 7.38 7.72 5.88
N GLY A 12 6.43 8.26 5.11
CA GLY A 12 6.11 9.69 5.14
C GLY A 12 5.53 10.12 6.48
N MET A 13 4.56 9.39 7.04
CA MET A 13 3.96 9.73 8.34
C MET A 13 4.92 9.52 9.52
N SER A 14 5.83 8.54 9.43
CA SER A 14 6.90 8.39 10.43
C SER A 14 7.84 9.58 10.42
N ALA A 15 8.25 10.04 9.24
CA ALA A 15 9.11 11.22 9.09
C ALA A 15 8.40 12.50 9.57
N ALA A 16 7.15 12.73 9.15
CA ALA A 16 6.35 13.86 9.57
C ALA A 16 6.20 13.94 11.10
N SER A 17 5.79 12.80 11.70
CA SER A 17 5.63 12.71 13.16
C SER A 17 6.96 12.89 13.91
N ARG A 18 8.06 12.38 13.36
CA ARG A 18 9.39 12.56 13.96
C ARG A 18 9.84 14.01 13.87
N ALA A 19 9.66 14.66 12.73
CA ALA A 19 9.99 16.06 12.51
C ALA A 19 9.26 16.98 13.50
N LYS A 20 7.95 16.80 13.64
CA LYS A 20 7.11 17.57 14.58
C LYS A 20 7.48 17.35 16.05
N ARG A 21 7.86 16.11 16.43
CA ARG A 21 8.36 15.85 17.80
C ARG A 21 9.68 16.51 18.10
N HIS A 22 10.56 16.64 17.10
CA HIS A 22 11.86 17.24 17.27
C HIS A 22 11.82 18.76 17.19
N GLN A 23 10.98 19.29 16.31
CA GLN A 23 10.78 20.73 16.11
C GLN A 23 9.27 21.03 15.97
N PRO A 24 8.56 21.31 17.07
CA PRO A 24 7.10 21.52 17.07
C PRO A 24 6.63 22.64 16.14
N ASP A 25 7.41 23.69 15.99
CA ASP A 25 7.09 24.88 15.18
C ASP A 25 7.42 24.69 13.68
N LEU A 26 7.94 23.54 13.27
CA LEU A 26 8.22 23.26 11.86
C LEU A 26 6.92 23.13 11.07
N ASP A 27 6.80 23.84 9.94
CA ASP A 27 5.71 23.64 9.00
C ASP A 27 5.93 22.32 8.26
N VAL A 28 5.03 21.35 8.50
CA VAL A 28 5.09 20.01 7.87
C VAL A 28 3.83 19.80 7.07
N THR A 29 3.98 19.68 5.76
CA THR A 29 2.89 19.35 4.83
C THR A 29 3.14 17.96 4.24
N VAL A 30 2.11 17.11 4.25
CA VAL A 30 2.14 15.77 3.65
C VAL A 30 1.10 15.69 2.54
N LEU A 31 1.52 15.31 1.34
CA LEU A 31 0.66 15.08 0.18
C LEU A 31 0.44 13.58 0.01
N GLU A 32 -0.80 13.13 0.10
CA GLU A 32 -1.17 11.74 -0.12
C GLU A 32 -2.27 11.65 -1.18
N LYS A 33 -2.05 10.82 -2.21
CA LYS A 33 -2.99 10.69 -3.33
C LYS A 33 -4.27 9.93 -3.01
N THR A 34 -4.23 9.09 -1.97
CA THR A 34 -5.37 8.28 -1.54
C THR A 34 -6.07 8.90 -0.33
N ALA A 35 -7.20 8.34 0.07
CA ALA A 35 -7.85 8.69 1.33
C ALA A 35 -7.19 7.98 2.53
N ASP A 36 -6.46 6.89 2.28
CA ASP A 36 -5.91 6.01 3.30
C ASP A 36 -4.50 6.47 3.70
N VAL A 37 -4.27 6.60 4.99
CA VAL A 37 -2.99 7.00 5.58
C VAL A 37 -2.66 6.11 6.77
N SER A 38 -1.37 5.89 7.01
CA SER A 38 -0.89 5.24 8.25
C SER A 38 -1.63 3.94 8.59
N TYR A 39 -1.63 3.00 7.69
CA TYR A 39 -2.23 1.67 7.89
C TYR A 39 -1.17 0.56 7.89
N SER A 40 -1.52 -0.59 8.48
CA SER A 40 -0.68 -1.78 8.54
C SER A 40 -0.79 -2.58 7.23
N ALA A 41 0.06 -2.24 6.24
CA ALA A 41 0.06 -2.93 4.95
C ALA A 41 0.34 -4.43 5.07
N CYS A 42 1.27 -4.82 5.95
CA CYS A 42 1.60 -6.23 6.20
C CYS A 42 0.48 -7.00 6.92
N GLY A 43 -0.48 -6.32 7.51
CA GLY A 43 -1.65 -6.94 8.14
C GLY A 43 -2.74 -7.35 7.15
N MET A 44 -2.67 -6.94 5.88
CA MET A 44 -3.73 -7.18 4.91
C MET A 44 -4.01 -8.67 4.65
N PRO A 45 -3.02 -9.55 4.43
CA PRO A 45 -3.29 -10.98 4.27
C PRO A 45 -4.03 -11.57 5.46
N TYR A 46 -3.59 -11.30 6.68
CA TYR A 46 -4.22 -11.79 7.92
C TYR A 46 -5.64 -11.24 8.13
N ASN A 47 -5.90 -10.00 7.69
CA ASN A 47 -7.25 -9.45 7.74
C ASN A 47 -8.15 -10.06 6.65
N ILE A 48 -7.61 -10.37 5.47
CA ILE A 48 -8.33 -11.05 4.40
C ILE A 48 -8.70 -12.50 4.80
N ALA A 49 -7.84 -13.16 5.57
CA ALA A 49 -8.09 -14.50 6.10
C ALA A 49 -9.34 -14.56 6.99
N ASP A 50 -9.58 -13.50 7.75
CA ASP A 50 -10.72 -13.40 8.68
C ASP A 50 -11.88 -12.64 8.01
N PRO A 51 -13.01 -13.32 7.65
CA PRO A 51 -14.16 -12.67 7.02
C PRO A 51 -14.84 -11.65 7.94
N ASP A 52 -14.84 -11.89 9.26
CA ASP A 52 -15.57 -11.06 10.23
C ASP A 52 -14.79 -9.80 10.63
N ARG A 53 -13.50 -9.76 10.37
CA ARG A 53 -12.66 -8.63 10.72
C ARG A 53 -12.76 -7.49 9.71
N SER A 54 -13.02 -6.27 10.17
CA SER A 54 -13.02 -5.11 9.30
C SER A 54 -11.62 -4.80 8.76
N ILE A 55 -11.52 -4.48 7.46
CA ILE A 55 -10.26 -4.03 6.86
C ILE A 55 -9.80 -2.68 7.45
N GLU A 56 -10.75 -1.90 7.98
CA GLU A 56 -10.48 -0.60 8.62
C GLU A 56 -9.71 -0.74 9.95
N ASP A 57 -9.70 -1.94 10.55
CA ASP A 57 -8.89 -2.22 11.75
C ASP A 57 -7.38 -2.16 11.48
N LEU A 58 -7.00 -2.18 10.21
CA LEU A 58 -5.61 -1.98 9.80
C LEU A 58 -5.16 -0.52 9.82
N VAL A 59 -6.08 0.43 9.95
CA VAL A 59 -5.74 1.85 10.06
C VAL A 59 -5.14 2.11 11.44
N VAL A 60 -3.84 2.31 11.49
CA VAL A 60 -3.09 2.55 12.73
C VAL A 60 -3.45 3.91 13.33
N ARG A 61 -3.59 4.92 12.46
CA ARG A 61 -3.96 6.26 12.88
C ARG A 61 -4.66 7.02 11.76
N ARG A 62 -5.81 7.60 12.07
CA ARG A 62 -6.60 8.38 11.11
C ARG A 62 -5.97 9.75 10.83
N ALA A 63 -6.25 10.29 9.66
CA ALA A 63 -5.71 11.58 9.19
C ALA A 63 -5.98 12.73 10.16
N GLU A 64 -7.18 12.77 10.79
CA GLU A 64 -7.60 13.81 11.74
C GLU A 64 -6.68 13.88 12.97
N VAL A 65 -6.18 12.73 13.43
CA VAL A 65 -5.25 12.69 14.58
C VAL A 65 -3.93 13.38 14.26
N PHE A 66 -3.41 13.20 13.05
CA PHE A 66 -2.20 13.88 12.60
C PHE A 66 -2.40 15.39 12.48
N ARG A 67 -3.55 15.80 11.91
CA ARG A 67 -3.90 17.22 11.74
C ARG A 67 -4.11 17.90 13.11
N GLN A 68 -4.97 17.33 13.96
CA GLN A 68 -5.40 17.99 15.21
C GLN A 68 -4.39 17.85 16.34
N LYS A 69 -3.76 16.67 16.50
CA LYS A 69 -2.88 16.41 17.65
C LYS A 69 -1.40 16.64 17.38
N GLN A 70 -1.00 16.58 16.12
CA GLN A 70 0.43 16.73 15.76
C GLN A 70 0.72 18.00 14.96
N GLY A 71 -0.29 18.73 14.53
CA GLY A 71 -0.13 19.94 13.74
C GLY A 71 0.56 19.68 12.39
N ILE A 72 0.26 18.51 11.78
CA ILE A 72 0.74 18.16 10.43
C ILE A 72 -0.34 18.53 9.44
N ASP A 73 -0.01 19.35 8.43
CA ASP A 73 -0.91 19.65 7.31
C ASP A 73 -0.93 18.44 6.35
N LEU A 74 -1.79 17.46 6.67
CA LEU A 74 -1.94 16.23 5.89
C LEU A 74 -3.07 16.39 4.88
N LEU A 75 -2.73 16.46 3.60
CA LEU A 75 -3.64 16.62 2.48
C LEU A 75 -3.81 15.28 1.76
N THR A 76 -5.00 14.70 1.87
CA THR A 76 -5.40 13.46 1.18
C THR A 76 -6.13 13.76 -0.12
N GLY A 77 -6.08 12.84 -1.10
CA GLY A 77 -6.65 13.05 -2.44
C GLY A 77 -5.80 13.99 -3.31
N ILE A 78 -4.53 14.21 -2.96
CA ILE A 78 -3.61 15.11 -3.67
C ILE A 78 -2.47 14.32 -4.27
N GLU A 79 -2.46 14.14 -5.57
CA GLU A 79 -1.39 13.45 -6.30
C GLU A 79 -0.29 14.43 -6.71
N ALA A 80 0.95 14.16 -6.31
CA ALA A 80 2.12 14.86 -6.81
C ALA A 80 2.43 14.39 -8.24
N THR A 81 2.44 15.31 -9.21
CA THR A 81 2.58 14.99 -10.63
C THR A 81 3.97 15.31 -11.18
N SER A 82 4.62 16.34 -10.64
CA SER A 82 6.00 16.70 -11.01
C SER A 82 6.70 17.48 -9.92
N ILE A 83 8.03 17.46 -9.95
CA ILE A 83 8.89 18.21 -9.03
C ILE A 83 9.79 19.08 -9.88
N ASP A 84 9.91 20.36 -9.51
CA ASP A 84 10.91 21.27 -10.04
C ASP A 84 11.90 21.62 -8.92
N PRO A 85 13.08 20.98 -8.90
CA PRO A 85 14.09 21.23 -7.86
C PRO A 85 14.75 22.61 -7.94
N ALA A 86 14.77 23.23 -9.12
CA ALA A 86 15.42 24.54 -9.32
C ALA A 86 14.67 25.64 -8.60
N VAL A 87 13.34 25.59 -8.62
CA VAL A 87 12.47 26.56 -7.91
C VAL A 87 11.83 25.96 -6.66
N LYS A 88 12.24 24.76 -6.25
CA LYS A 88 11.77 24.03 -5.06
C LYS A 88 10.26 23.97 -4.99
N SER A 89 9.63 23.41 -6.03
CA SER A 89 8.18 23.26 -6.09
C SER A 89 7.73 21.87 -6.52
N VAL A 90 6.54 21.49 -6.08
CA VAL A 90 5.84 20.26 -6.44
C VAL A 90 4.50 20.66 -7.06
N ASN A 91 4.25 20.23 -8.29
CA ASN A 91 2.94 20.36 -8.91
C ASN A 91 2.07 19.16 -8.54
N THR A 92 0.81 19.41 -8.30
CA THR A 92 -0.15 18.40 -7.86
C THR A 92 -1.44 18.47 -8.63
N ARG A 93 -2.22 17.41 -8.53
CA ARG A 93 -3.60 17.34 -9.00
C ARG A 93 -4.47 16.70 -7.93
N ASP A 94 -5.63 17.26 -7.67
CA ASP A 94 -6.62 16.63 -6.79
C ASP A 94 -7.57 15.70 -7.55
N ALA A 95 -8.51 15.08 -6.83
CA ALA A 95 -9.49 14.14 -7.42
C ALA A 95 -10.41 14.79 -8.45
N ASP A 96 -10.64 16.11 -8.37
CA ASP A 96 -11.45 16.89 -9.31
C ASP A 96 -10.62 17.39 -10.51
N GLY A 97 -9.34 17.04 -10.56
CA GLY A 97 -8.41 17.43 -11.62
C GLY A 97 -7.83 18.84 -11.46
N GLN A 98 -8.10 19.53 -10.34
CA GLN A 98 -7.57 20.86 -10.09
C GLN A 98 -6.06 20.80 -9.79
N ALA A 99 -5.31 21.64 -10.49
CA ALA A 99 -3.87 21.74 -10.28
C ALA A 99 -3.54 22.74 -9.15
N ARG A 100 -2.57 22.34 -8.30
CA ARG A 100 -1.97 23.22 -7.28
C ARG A 100 -0.48 23.05 -7.28
N THR A 101 0.25 24.08 -6.82
CA THR A 101 1.71 24.04 -6.66
C THR A 101 2.08 24.29 -5.21
N PHE A 102 2.87 23.40 -4.65
CA PHE A 102 3.41 23.53 -3.29
C PHE A 102 4.89 23.87 -3.36
N ARG A 103 5.31 24.89 -2.62
CA ARG A 103 6.73 25.23 -2.45
C ARG A 103 7.29 24.56 -1.19
N TYR A 104 8.59 24.29 -1.18
CA TYR A 104 9.26 23.64 -0.05
C TYR A 104 10.66 24.22 0.18
N ASP A 105 11.12 24.14 1.41
CA ASP A 105 12.54 24.32 1.75
C ASP A 105 13.27 22.98 1.67
N THR A 106 12.64 21.93 2.21
CA THR A 106 13.11 20.54 2.19
C THR A 106 12.00 19.62 1.70
N LEU A 107 12.32 18.67 0.84
CA LEU A 107 11.38 17.67 0.28
C LEU A 107 11.81 16.27 0.67
N LEU A 108 10.85 15.48 1.17
CA LEU A 108 10.98 14.03 1.33
C LEU A 108 10.10 13.30 0.31
N MET A 109 10.71 12.40 -0.43
CA MET A 109 9.99 11.51 -1.32
C MET A 109 9.77 10.15 -0.64
N ALA A 110 8.51 9.83 -0.38
CA ALA A 110 8.05 8.57 0.21
C ALA A 110 6.83 8.00 -0.54
N PRO A 111 6.82 7.98 -1.89
CA PRO A 111 5.62 7.64 -2.69
C PRO A 111 5.26 6.16 -2.64
N GLY A 112 6.05 5.33 -1.99
CA GLY A 112 5.88 3.88 -1.97
C GLY A 112 6.20 3.22 -3.33
N ALA A 113 5.46 2.14 -3.65
CA ALA A 113 5.59 1.40 -4.89
C ALA A 113 4.22 1.06 -5.47
N ALA A 114 4.16 0.80 -6.75
CA ALA A 114 2.99 0.26 -7.43
C ALA A 114 3.23 -1.24 -7.77
N PRO A 115 2.19 -2.08 -7.79
CA PRO A 115 2.33 -3.44 -8.26
C PRO A 115 2.66 -3.45 -9.75
N LEU A 116 3.56 -4.35 -10.16
CA LEU A 116 3.80 -4.62 -11.57
C LEU A 116 2.74 -5.59 -12.09
N THR A 117 1.98 -5.14 -13.07
CA THR A 117 0.98 -5.95 -13.73
C THR A 117 1.53 -6.41 -15.07
N PRO A 118 1.68 -7.73 -15.33
CA PRO A 118 2.20 -8.20 -16.61
C PRO A 118 1.23 -7.91 -17.76
N ALA A 119 1.76 -7.57 -18.93
CA ALA A 119 0.95 -7.34 -20.13
C ALA A 119 0.57 -8.69 -20.77
N ILE A 120 -0.43 -9.37 -20.20
CA ILE A 120 -0.96 -10.65 -20.71
C ILE A 120 -2.44 -10.51 -21.05
N PRO A 121 -2.96 -11.28 -22.02
CA PRO A 121 -4.38 -11.28 -22.33
C PRO A 121 -5.22 -11.63 -21.11
N GLY A 122 -6.29 -10.88 -20.86
CA GLY A 122 -7.20 -11.11 -19.75
C GLY A 122 -6.81 -10.47 -18.42
N ILE A 123 -5.74 -9.68 -18.35
CA ILE A 123 -5.30 -9.03 -17.12
C ILE A 123 -6.35 -8.06 -16.53
N ASP A 124 -7.20 -7.50 -17.40
CA ASP A 124 -8.25 -6.56 -17.02
C ASP A 124 -9.61 -7.23 -16.78
N LEU A 125 -9.66 -8.56 -16.78
CA LEU A 125 -10.91 -9.29 -16.51
C LEU A 125 -11.37 -9.09 -15.06
N PRO A 126 -12.69 -9.07 -14.80
CA PRO A 126 -13.24 -9.05 -13.45
C PRO A 126 -12.69 -10.22 -12.61
N GLY A 127 -12.24 -9.90 -11.39
CA GLY A 127 -11.61 -10.89 -10.49
C GLY A 127 -10.11 -11.01 -10.63
N VAL A 128 -9.48 -10.36 -11.62
CA VAL A 128 -8.02 -10.18 -11.65
C VAL A 128 -7.66 -8.98 -10.80
N MET A 129 -6.94 -9.20 -9.73
CA MET A 129 -6.71 -8.21 -8.69
C MET A 129 -5.25 -8.17 -8.24
N VAL A 130 -4.81 -7.04 -7.72
CA VAL A 130 -3.49 -6.87 -7.10
C VAL A 130 -3.66 -6.51 -5.63
N LEU A 131 -2.66 -6.82 -4.80
CA LEU A 131 -2.64 -6.43 -3.40
C LEU A 131 -1.47 -5.48 -3.13
N LYS A 132 -1.78 -4.21 -2.80
CA LYS A 132 -0.77 -3.21 -2.43
C LYS A 132 -1.32 -2.16 -1.46
N SER A 133 -2.55 -1.72 -1.64
CA SER A 133 -3.18 -0.66 -0.84
C SER A 133 -4.36 -1.20 -0.04
N LEU A 134 -4.80 -0.42 0.95
CA LEU A 134 -5.99 -0.76 1.73
C LEU A 134 -7.24 -0.86 0.83
N ALA A 135 -7.34 -0.02 -0.20
CA ALA A 135 -8.40 -0.10 -1.21
C ALA A 135 -8.40 -1.46 -1.95
N HIS A 136 -7.22 -2.00 -2.28
CA HIS A 136 -7.12 -3.34 -2.85
C HIS A 136 -7.59 -4.42 -1.87
N GLY A 137 -7.22 -4.30 -0.59
CA GLY A 137 -7.69 -5.22 0.46
C GLY A 137 -9.22 -5.22 0.59
N ARG A 138 -9.86 -4.02 0.59
CA ARG A 138 -11.33 -3.88 0.58
C ARG A 138 -11.94 -4.57 -0.63
N ALA A 139 -11.42 -4.29 -1.81
CA ALA A 139 -11.92 -4.87 -3.06
C ALA A 139 -11.81 -6.39 -3.07
N ILE A 140 -10.70 -6.96 -2.59
CA ILE A 140 -10.49 -8.41 -2.52
C ILE A 140 -11.50 -9.05 -1.55
N LYS A 141 -11.66 -8.53 -0.33
CA LYS A 141 -12.64 -9.06 0.64
C LYS A 141 -14.05 -9.01 0.06
N GLN A 142 -14.45 -7.86 -0.48
CA GLN A 142 -15.76 -7.67 -1.07
C GLN A 142 -16.00 -8.64 -2.24
N PHE A 143 -15.00 -8.84 -3.11
CA PHE A 143 -15.12 -9.75 -4.24
C PHE A 143 -15.29 -11.21 -3.78
N ILE A 144 -14.47 -11.65 -2.82
CA ILE A 144 -14.57 -13.02 -2.26
C ILE A 144 -15.96 -13.27 -1.70
N ASP A 145 -16.50 -12.33 -0.93
CA ASP A 145 -17.79 -12.47 -0.26
C ASP A 145 -18.96 -12.41 -1.27
N GLN A 146 -18.91 -11.45 -2.20
CA GLN A 146 -19.96 -11.24 -3.20
C GLN A 146 -20.12 -12.43 -4.16
N TRP A 147 -18.99 -13.03 -4.57
CA TRP A 147 -18.97 -14.07 -5.58
C TRP A 147 -18.79 -15.48 -4.99
N ALA A 148 -18.76 -15.61 -3.66
CA ALA A 148 -18.54 -16.89 -2.96
C ALA A 148 -17.38 -17.68 -3.59
N VAL A 149 -16.23 -17.01 -3.74
CA VAL A 149 -15.04 -17.54 -4.43
C VAL A 149 -14.60 -18.86 -3.78
N ARG A 150 -14.39 -19.88 -4.59
CA ARG A 150 -13.96 -21.22 -4.13
C ARG A 150 -12.59 -21.63 -4.64
N LYS A 151 -12.11 -20.98 -5.69
CA LYS A 151 -10.80 -21.25 -6.28
C LYS A 151 -10.14 -19.95 -6.76
N THR A 152 -8.84 -19.85 -6.51
CA THR A 152 -8.02 -18.69 -6.90
C THR A 152 -6.72 -19.17 -7.52
N VAL A 153 -6.19 -18.37 -8.45
CA VAL A 153 -4.83 -18.51 -8.97
C VAL A 153 -4.01 -17.30 -8.52
N ILE A 154 -2.86 -17.55 -7.89
CA ILE A 154 -1.90 -16.51 -7.52
C ILE A 154 -0.76 -16.51 -8.54
N ILE A 155 -0.54 -15.38 -9.19
CA ILE A 155 0.60 -15.17 -10.10
C ILE A 155 1.76 -14.58 -9.32
N GLY A 156 2.76 -15.42 -9.03
CA GLY A 156 3.93 -15.12 -8.22
C GLY A 156 4.09 -16.09 -7.06
N MET A 157 5.30 -16.14 -6.51
CA MET A 157 5.64 -16.97 -5.33
C MET A 157 6.64 -16.24 -4.43
N GLY A 158 6.43 -14.94 -4.22
CA GLY A 158 7.14 -14.15 -3.21
C GLY A 158 6.43 -14.18 -1.87
N TYR A 159 6.92 -13.45 -0.88
CA TYR A 159 6.33 -13.39 0.48
C TYR A 159 4.84 -13.06 0.48
N ILE A 160 4.43 -12.02 -0.24
CA ILE A 160 3.02 -11.61 -0.30
C ILE A 160 2.15 -12.71 -0.90
N ALA A 161 2.67 -13.43 -1.91
CA ALA A 161 1.94 -14.52 -2.53
C ALA A 161 1.76 -15.72 -1.58
N LEU A 162 2.77 -16.04 -0.77
CA LEU A 162 2.70 -17.10 0.25
C LEU A 162 1.73 -16.73 1.38
N GLU A 163 1.82 -15.51 1.91
CA GLU A 163 0.90 -14.98 2.91
C GLU A 163 -0.55 -14.97 2.40
N MET A 164 -0.76 -14.59 1.14
CA MET A 164 -2.10 -14.64 0.53
C MET A 164 -2.58 -16.06 0.27
N CYS A 165 -1.69 -17.00 -0.05
CA CYS A 165 -2.05 -18.41 -0.18
C CYS A 165 -2.60 -18.94 1.15
N GLU A 166 -1.86 -18.73 2.25
CA GLU A 166 -2.31 -19.08 3.60
C GLU A 166 -3.68 -18.44 3.93
N ALA A 167 -3.78 -17.12 3.74
CA ALA A 167 -5.01 -16.37 4.02
C ALA A 167 -6.24 -16.91 3.26
N LEU A 168 -6.08 -17.24 1.98
CA LEU A 168 -7.16 -17.78 1.17
C LEU A 168 -7.51 -19.24 1.55
N ARG A 169 -6.50 -20.03 1.91
CA ARG A 169 -6.69 -21.40 2.41
C ARG A 169 -7.45 -21.42 3.72
N GLU A 170 -7.20 -20.51 4.65
CA GLU A 170 -7.98 -20.36 5.89
C GLU A 170 -9.46 -20.07 5.60
N ARG A 171 -9.76 -19.38 4.52
CA ARG A 171 -11.13 -19.16 4.03
C ARG A 171 -11.69 -20.35 3.24
N SER A 172 -11.04 -21.50 3.24
CA SER A 172 -11.43 -22.69 2.48
C SER A 172 -11.47 -22.47 0.96
N ILE A 173 -10.68 -21.54 0.45
CA ILE A 173 -10.52 -21.28 -0.98
C ILE A 173 -9.35 -22.12 -1.49
N ALA A 174 -9.58 -22.90 -2.55
CA ALA A 174 -8.51 -23.63 -3.23
C ALA A 174 -7.58 -22.64 -3.95
N VAL A 175 -6.26 -22.84 -3.83
CA VAL A 175 -5.25 -21.94 -4.40
C VAL A 175 -4.31 -22.71 -5.31
N ASP A 176 -4.20 -22.28 -6.55
CA ASP A 176 -3.11 -22.65 -7.44
C ASP A 176 -2.11 -21.49 -7.50
N MET A 177 -0.82 -21.80 -7.41
CA MET A 177 0.22 -20.78 -7.52
C MET A 177 1.06 -21.00 -8.79
N VAL A 178 1.25 -19.93 -9.57
CA VAL A 178 2.02 -19.99 -10.83
C VAL A 178 3.13 -18.94 -10.82
N LYS A 179 4.27 -19.27 -11.42
CA LYS A 179 5.41 -18.36 -11.55
C LYS A 179 6.18 -18.63 -12.84
N PRO A 180 6.86 -17.62 -13.41
CA PRO A 180 7.56 -17.76 -14.68
C PRO A 180 8.91 -18.49 -14.59
N ARG A 181 9.48 -18.67 -13.39
CA ARG A 181 10.80 -19.30 -13.18
C ARG A 181 10.67 -20.60 -12.39
N GLU A 182 11.44 -21.61 -12.72
CA GLU A 182 11.44 -22.91 -12.02
C GLU A 182 11.95 -22.81 -10.57
N THR A 183 12.97 -21.98 -10.32
CA THR A 183 13.59 -21.85 -8.99
C THR A 183 12.63 -21.19 -8.00
N PHE A 184 12.26 -21.91 -6.97
CA PHE A 184 11.45 -21.42 -5.86
C PHE A 184 12.32 -20.58 -4.92
N LEU A 185 11.86 -19.37 -4.55
CA LEU A 185 12.56 -18.44 -3.66
C LEU A 185 14.07 -18.32 -3.96
N PRO A 186 14.47 -17.78 -5.13
CA PRO A 186 15.85 -17.82 -5.63
C PRO A 186 16.87 -17.07 -4.76
N TRP A 187 16.41 -16.27 -3.79
CA TRP A 187 17.22 -15.52 -2.82
C TRP A 187 17.41 -16.29 -1.49
N MET A 188 16.78 -17.46 -1.33
CA MET A 188 16.88 -18.32 -0.15
C MET A 188 17.85 -19.46 -0.41
N GLU A 189 18.51 -19.95 0.63
CA GLU A 189 19.32 -21.17 0.53
C GLU A 189 18.44 -22.35 0.10
N ALA A 190 18.94 -23.17 -0.85
CA ALA A 190 18.15 -24.20 -1.54
C ALA A 190 17.44 -25.16 -0.57
N ARG A 191 18.13 -25.60 0.49
CA ARG A 191 17.55 -26.51 1.49
C ARG A 191 16.36 -25.89 2.23
N LEU A 192 16.44 -24.60 2.55
CA LEU A 192 15.33 -23.88 3.21
C LEU A 192 14.19 -23.63 2.22
N ALA A 193 14.49 -23.31 0.98
CA ALA A 193 13.49 -23.14 -0.07
C ALA A 193 12.66 -24.41 -0.29
N GLU A 194 13.30 -25.59 -0.30
CA GLU A 194 12.59 -26.87 -0.43
C GLU A 194 11.71 -27.19 0.82
N GLN A 195 12.12 -26.79 2.02
CA GLN A 195 11.28 -26.93 3.21
C GLN A 195 10.03 -26.05 3.10
N VAL A 196 10.16 -24.77 2.73
CA VAL A 196 9.02 -23.88 2.53
C VAL A 196 8.10 -24.40 1.41
N LYS A 197 8.66 -24.94 0.34
CA LYS A 197 7.89 -25.52 -0.76
C LYS A 197 7.07 -26.76 -0.34
N ALA A 198 7.60 -27.54 0.58
CA ALA A 198 6.90 -28.73 1.08
C ALA A 198 5.72 -28.40 2.00
N GLU A 199 5.70 -27.21 2.62
CA GLU A 199 4.64 -26.73 3.50
C GLU A 199 3.58 -25.87 2.75
N ALA A 200 3.90 -25.35 1.57
CA ALA A 200 3.02 -24.50 0.76
C ALA A 200 2.12 -25.30 -0.18
#